data_a5f41c003a7aba461f1038c3be83656b
#
_entry.id   a5f41c003a7aba461f1038c3be83656b
#
_cell.length_a   1.000
_cell.length_b   1.000
_cell.length_c   1.000
_cell.angle_alpha   90.00
_cell.angle_beta   90.00
_cell.angle_gamma   90.00
#
_symmetry.space_group_name_H-M   'P 1'
#
loop_
_entity.id
_entity.type
_entity.pdbx_description
1 polymer ?
#
loop_
_entity_poly.entity_id
_entity_poly.type
_entity_poly.pdbx_seq_one_letter_code
_entity_poly.pdbx_strand_id
1 'polypeptide(L)'
;IGLQVTEESADLVAKIAQLPGIEIEGIFTHFAQADEYDKTPTKKQIALFQKMIAMLEERNVKIPIHHCSNSAGIVEIPEANMDMVRAGITLYGMWPSEEVAHNISLHPVMSLKSHIAFVKTLEKGRKISYGGIYETPSEKRIATIPVGYADGYARGLSNKGYVLTVSYT
;
A
#
# COMPACT_ATOMS: atom_id res chain seq x y z
N ILE A 1 -0.36 17.52 -2.74
CA ILE A 1 -1.61 17.40 -3.49
C ILE A 1 -2.38 18.72 -3.31
N GLY A 2 -2.87 19.29 -4.40
CA GLY A 2 -3.62 20.54 -4.35
C GLY A 2 -2.71 21.77 -4.20
N LEU A 3 -2.73 22.44 -3.06
CA LEU A 3 -2.05 23.71 -2.86
C LEU A 3 -0.59 23.57 -2.43
N GLN A 4 0.23 24.53 -2.84
CA GLN A 4 1.60 24.66 -2.34
C GLN A 4 1.61 25.43 -1.01
N VAL A 5 2.67 25.32 -0.22
CA VAL A 5 2.81 26.02 1.06
C VAL A 5 3.35 27.44 0.79
N THR A 6 2.45 28.32 0.41
CA THR A 6 2.73 29.74 0.11
C THR A 6 1.67 30.65 0.76
N GLU A 7 1.99 31.94 0.89
CA GLU A 7 1.06 32.97 1.41
C GLU A 7 -0.20 33.06 0.53
N GLU A 8 -0.02 33.02 -0.80
CA GLU A 8 -1.13 33.10 -1.76
C GLU A 8 -2.09 31.88 -1.58
N SER A 9 -1.55 30.70 -1.30
CA SER A 9 -2.37 29.52 -1.04
C SER A 9 -3.14 29.66 0.27
N ALA A 10 -2.52 30.19 1.31
CA ALA A 10 -3.18 30.42 2.59
C ALA A 10 -4.28 31.48 2.46
N ASP A 11 -4.04 32.57 1.70
CA ASP A 11 -5.04 33.60 1.39
C ASP A 11 -6.22 33.01 0.59
N LEU A 12 -5.93 32.10 -0.34
CA LEU A 12 -6.97 31.40 -1.10
C LEU A 12 -7.86 30.55 -0.18
N VAL A 13 -7.26 29.78 0.73
CA VAL A 13 -8.02 28.97 1.69
C VAL A 13 -8.85 29.85 2.61
N ALA A 14 -8.30 30.99 3.07
CA ALA A 14 -9.05 31.95 3.88
C ALA A 14 -10.28 32.54 3.14
N LYS A 15 -10.16 32.78 1.84
CA LYS A 15 -11.31 33.19 1.00
C LYS A 15 -12.33 32.03 0.85
N ILE A 16 -11.87 30.80 0.64
CA ILE A 16 -12.75 29.63 0.54
C ILE A 16 -13.55 29.44 1.83
N ALA A 17 -12.92 29.60 2.99
CA ALA A 17 -13.57 29.47 4.29
C ALA A 17 -14.70 30.50 4.53
N GLN A 18 -14.73 31.59 3.76
CA GLN A 18 -15.78 32.62 3.83
C GLN A 18 -16.93 32.41 2.84
N LEU A 19 -16.83 31.39 1.96
CA LEU A 19 -17.87 31.13 0.98
C LEU A 19 -19.13 30.55 1.65
N PRO A 20 -20.32 31.00 1.26
CA PRO A 20 -21.56 30.46 1.81
C PRO A 20 -21.73 28.98 1.44
N GLY A 21 -22.15 28.18 2.40
CA GLY A 21 -22.41 26.76 2.18
C GLY A 21 -21.14 25.89 2.14
N ILE A 22 -19.96 26.44 2.48
CA ILE A 22 -18.71 25.71 2.59
C ILE A 22 -18.30 25.64 4.06
N GLU A 23 -17.94 24.44 4.52
CA GLU A 23 -17.25 24.18 5.77
C GLU A 23 -15.96 23.43 5.47
N ILE A 24 -14.83 23.92 5.98
CA ILE A 24 -13.54 23.24 5.84
C ILE A 24 -13.39 22.28 7.03
N GLU A 25 -13.71 21.04 6.83
CA GLU A 25 -13.71 20.01 7.85
C GLU A 25 -12.30 19.50 8.19
N GLY A 26 -11.40 19.46 7.20
CA GLY A 26 -10.06 18.94 7.43
C GLY A 26 -9.04 19.44 6.42
N ILE A 27 -7.77 19.30 6.81
CA ILE A 27 -6.61 19.55 5.95
C ILE A 27 -5.66 18.37 5.97
N PHE A 28 -5.09 18.03 4.83
CA PHE A 28 -4.16 16.91 4.75
C PHE A 28 -2.99 17.14 3.78
N THR A 29 -1.95 16.40 4.03
CA THR A 29 -0.94 16.05 3.03
C THR A 29 -0.85 14.53 2.88
N HIS A 30 -0.24 14.03 1.81
CA HIS A 30 0.00 12.61 1.61
C HIS A 30 1.50 12.37 1.44
N PHE A 31 2.08 11.55 2.29
CA PHE A 31 3.52 11.28 2.26
C PHE A 31 3.93 10.59 0.96
N ALA A 32 4.98 11.12 0.34
CA ALA A 32 5.51 10.58 -0.90
C ALA A 32 6.48 9.41 -0.66
N GLN A 33 7.20 9.42 0.49
CA GLN A 33 8.34 8.54 0.75
C GLN A 33 8.37 8.05 2.22
N ALA A 34 7.20 7.90 2.86
CA ALA A 34 7.16 7.45 4.25
C ALA A 34 7.51 5.97 4.41
N ASP A 35 7.48 5.20 3.34
CA ASP A 35 7.81 3.78 3.26
C ASP A 35 9.28 3.49 2.90
N GLU A 36 10.08 4.53 2.64
CA GLU A 36 11.53 4.42 2.43
C GLU A 36 12.29 4.47 3.77
N TYR A 37 13.51 3.94 3.80
CA TYR A 37 14.37 3.95 4.98
C TYR A 37 14.73 5.37 5.43
N ASP A 38 15.08 6.26 4.49
CA ASP A 38 15.37 7.67 4.78
C ASP A 38 14.08 8.46 5.00
N LYS A 39 13.83 8.83 6.25
CA LYS A 39 12.67 9.64 6.65
C LYS A 39 12.87 11.15 6.49
N THR A 40 14.04 11.59 6.02
CA THR A 40 14.34 13.04 5.86
C THR A 40 13.33 13.74 4.95
N PRO A 41 12.95 13.21 3.77
CA PRO A 41 11.94 13.84 2.93
C PRO A 41 10.57 13.94 3.62
N THR A 42 10.17 12.88 4.33
CA THR A 42 8.90 12.84 5.05
C THR A 42 8.86 13.86 6.21
N LYS A 43 9.95 13.98 6.97
CA LYS A 43 10.07 15.00 8.04
C LYS A 43 9.99 16.43 7.48
N LYS A 44 10.59 16.70 6.32
CA LYS A 44 10.44 17.98 5.62
C LYS A 44 9.00 18.24 5.21
N GLN A 45 8.30 17.22 4.72
CA GLN A 45 6.90 17.32 4.34
C GLN A 45 6.00 17.62 5.55
N ILE A 46 6.26 16.99 6.70
CA ILE A 46 5.57 17.28 7.97
C ILE A 46 5.78 18.75 8.37
N ALA A 47 7.03 19.23 8.34
CA ALA A 47 7.34 20.61 8.69
C ALA A 47 6.63 21.63 7.76
N LEU A 48 6.57 21.34 6.47
CA LEU A 48 5.83 22.17 5.51
C LEU A 48 4.32 22.14 5.79
N PHE A 49 3.78 20.99 6.14
CA PHE A 49 2.37 20.85 6.48
C PHE A 49 2.02 21.65 7.74
N GLN A 50 2.85 21.55 8.80
CA GLN A 50 2.70 22.35 10.02
C GLN A 50 2.81 23.84 9.75
N LYS A 51 3.74 24.26 8.87
CA LYS A 51 3.83 25.66 8.44
C LYS A 51 2.53 26.15 7.80
N MET A 52 1.92 25.34 6.92
CA MET A 52 0.64 25.72 6.31
C MET A 52 -0.47 25.86 7.35
N ILE A 53 -0.55 24.97 8.32
CA ILE A 53 -1.52 25.07 9.42
C ILE A 53 -1.33 26.40 10.17
N ALA A 54 -0.09 26.74 10.56
CA ALA A 54 0.19 27.99 11.25
C ALA A 54 -0.22 29.23 10.42
N MET A 55 0.08 29.23 9.11
CA MET A 55 -0.33 30.33 8.20
C MET A 55 -1.86 30.49 8.11
N LEU A 56 -2.61 29.38 8.21
CA LEU A 56 -4.07 29.42 8.23
C LEU A 56 -4.62 29.91 9.57
N GLU A 57 -4.01 29.51 10.68
CA GLU A 57 -4.37 30.00 12.02
C GLU A 57 -4.16 31.52 12.15
N GLU A 58 -3.06 32.05 11.60
CA GLU A 58 -2.79 33.49 11.52
C GLU A 58 -3.90 34.26 10.77
N ARG A 59 -4.61 33.59 9.86
CA ARG A 59 -5.75 34.14 9.10
C ARG A 59 -7.10 33.86 9.75
N ASN A 60 -7.10 33.37 11.01
CA ASN A 60 -8.28 32.96 11.76
C ASN A 60 -9.07 31.81 11.08
N VAL A 61 -8.41 30.99 10.23
CA VAL A 61 -8.97 29.76 9.67
C VAL A 61 -8.59 28.61 10.57
N LYS A 62 -9.54 28.14 11.37
CA LYS A 62 -9.38 26.97 12.23
C LYS A 62 -9.95 25.73 11.54
N ILE A 63 -9.12 24.75 11.30
CA ILE A 63 -9.53 23.50 10.68
C ILE A 63 -9.44 22.41 11.74
N PRO A 64 -10.53 21.69 12.04
CA PRO A 64 -10.58 20.76 13.18
C PRO A 64 -9.80 19.44 12.97
N ILE A 65 -9.63 18.98 11.74
CA ILE A 65 -9.02 17.68 11.46
C ILE A 65 -7.74 17.86 10.63
N HIS A 66 -6.61 17.54 11.22
CA HIS A 66 -5.31 17.50 10.54
C HIS A 66 -4.89 16.05 10.35
N HIS A 67 -4.47 15.67 9.14
CA HIS A 67 -4.04 14.31 8.90
C HIS A 67 -3.01 14.18 7.77
N CYS A 68 -1.97 13.39 7.99
CA CYS A 68 -0.94 13.16 6.99
C CYS A 68 -0.50 11.69 6.88
N SER A 69 -0.61 10.90 7.94
CA SER A 69 -0.13 9.51 7.92
C SER A 69 -0.91 8.61 6.97
N ASN A 70 -0.18 7.99 6.05
CA ASN A 70 -0.55 6.78 5.33
C ASN A 70 -0.13 5.54 6.15
N SER A 71 -0.23 4.33 5.59
CA SER A 71 0.14 3.09 6.29
C SER A 71 1.55 3.09 6.86
N ALA A 72 2.54 3.58 6.12
CA ALA A 72 3.92 3.67 6.59
C ALA A 72 4.08 4.71 7.72
N GLY A 73 3.46 5.88 7.57
CA GLY A 73 3.45 6.91 8.61
C GLY A 73 2.83 6.41 9.92
N ILE A 74 1.75 5.65 9.85
CA ILE A 74 1.11 5.06 11.04
C ILE A 74 2.08 4.17 11.82
N VAL A 75 2.86 3.34 11.09
CA VAL A 75 3.76 2.35 11.71
C VAL A 75 5.03 3.00 12.28
N GLU A 76 5.61 3.99 11.57
CA GLU A 76 6.96 4.45 11.86
C GLU A 76 7.08 5.90 12.31
N ILE A 77 6.03 6.71 12.16
CA ILE A 77 6.07 8.17 12.45
C ILE A 77 4.85 8.55 13.31
N PRO A 78 4.78 8.07 14.58
CA PRO A 78 3.62 8.32 15.45
C PRO A 78 3.27 9.79 15.62
N GLU A 79 4.29 10.68 15.60
CA GLU A 79 4.10 12.13 15.71
C GLU A 79 3.34 12.74 14.51
N ALA A 80 3.24 12.01 13.40
CA ALA A 80 2.49 12.42 12.22
C ALA A 80 1.03 11.93 12.21
N ASN A 81 0.59 11.19 13.20
CA ASN A 81 -0.77 10.63 13.22
C ASN A 81 -1.85 11.69 13.46
N MET A 82 -1.50 12.79 14.15
CA MET A 82 -2.37 13.96 14.39
C MET A 82 -3.80 13.55 14.82
N ASP A 83 -4.83 14.17 14.21
CA ASP A 83 -6.24 13.91 14.57
C ASP A 83 -6.83 12.68 13.88
N MET A 84 -6.29 12.30 12.70
CA MET A 84 -6.78 11.19 11.90
C MET A 84 -5.66 10.53 11.10
N VAL A 85 -5.79 9.24 10.85
CA VAL A 85 -4.87 8.47 9.99
C VAL A 85 -5.63 7.84 8.81
N ARG A 86 -4.90 7.54 7.74
CA ARG A 86 -5.46 6.89 6.56
C ARG A 86 -4.75 5.56 6.32
N ALA A 87 -5.17 4.55 7.06
CA ALA A 87 -4.70 3.19 6.87
C ALA A 87 -5.18 2.67 5.50
N GLY A 88 -4.25 2.26 4.67
CA GLY A 88 -4.49 1.69 3.35
C GLY A 88 -4.03 0.23 3.30
N ILE A 89 -2.84 0.00 2.75
CA ILE A 89 -2.31 -1.33 2.48
C ILE A 89 -2.20 -2.22 3.74
N THR A 90 -1.96 -1.63 4.91
CA THR A 90 -1.92 -2.36 6.19
C THR A 90 -3.26 -2.96 6.58
N LEU A 91 -4.40 -2.37 6.18
CA LEU A 91 -5.73 -2.97 6.38
C LEU A 91 -5.92 -4.25 5.57
N TYR A 92 -5.19 -4.40 4.47
CA TYR A 92 -5.20 -5.64 3.67
C TYR A 92 -4.22 -6.68 4.18
N GLY A 93 -3.51 -6.39 5.28
CA GLY A 93 -2.53 -7.29 5.87
C GLY A 93 -1.21 -7.34 5.12
N MET A 94 -0.86 -6.26 4.43
CA MET A 94 0.37 -6.15 3.65
C MET A 94 1.23 -4.99 4.15
N TRP A 95 2.54 -5.14 4.03
CA TRP A 95 3.49 -4.09 4.34
C TRP A 95 3.60 -3.07 3.19
N PRO A 96 3.78 -1.78 3.50
CA PRO A 96 3.95 -0.74 2.46
C PRO A 96 5.20 -0.95 1.60
N SER A 97 6.29 -1.40 2.20
CA SER A 97 7.55 -1.79 1.55
C SER A 97 8.35 -2.73 2.45
N GLU A 98 9.41 -3.30 1.93
CA GLU A 98 10.37 -4.10 2.71
C GLU A 98 11.24 -3.25 3.66
N GLU A 99 11.27 -1.92 3.47
CA GLU A 99 12.06 -1.00 4.28
C GLU A 99 11.31 -0.52 5.54
N VAL A 100 10.00 -0.71 5.60
CA VAL A 100 9.19 -0.39 6.78
C VAL A 100 9.43 -1.43 7.88
N ALA A 101 9.61 -0.96 9.12
CA ALA A 101 9.83 -1.85 10.26
C ALA A 101 8.62 -2.79 10.48
N HIS A 102 8.89 -4.09 10.48
CA HIS A 102 7.88 -5.13 10.69
C HIS A 102 7.61 -5.37 12.19
N ASN A 103 7.18 -4.32 12.88
CA ASN A 103 7.01 -4.28 14.34
C ASN A 103 5.57 -4.47 14.84
N ILE A 104 4.63 -4.70 13.92
CA ILE A 104 3.23 -5.02 14.22
C ILE A 104 2.83 -6.33 13.54
N SER A 105 1.77 -6.96 14.01
CA SER A 105 1.24 -8.17 13.36
C SER A 105 0.22 -7.79 12.30
N LEU A 106 0.50 -8.14 11.05
CA LEU A 106 -0.44 -8.00 9.93
C LEU A 106 -0.96 -9.37 9.50
N HIS A 107 -2.25 -9.45 9.21
CA HIS A 107 -2.91 -10.67 8.75
C HIS A 107 -3.53 -10.43 7.39
N PRO A 108 -3.09 -11.15 6.32
CA PRO A 108 -3.69 -11.03 5.00
C PRO A 108 -5.20 -11.29 5.06
N VAL A 109 -5.99 -10.36 4.51
CA VAL A 109 -7.46 -10.46 4.50
C VAL A 109 -8.00 -11.17 3.27
N MET A 110 -7.16 -11.44 2.27
CA MET A 110 -7.54 -12.13 1.04
C MET A 110 -6.74 -13.42 0.87
N SER A 111 -7.39 -14.47 0.43
CA SER A 111 -6.75 -15.73 0.02
C SER A 111 -7.33 -16.20 -1.30
N LEU A 112 -6.46 -16.70 -2.19
CA LEU A 112 -6.87 -17.39 -3.40
C LEU A 112 -6.87 -18.89 -3.11
N LYS A 113 -8.03 -19.53 -3.26
CA LYS A 113 -8.21 -20.97 -3.03
C LYS A 113 -8.61 -21.66 -4.32
N SER A 114 -8.07 -22.84 -4.55
CA SER A 114 -8.42 -23.70 -5.69
C SER A 114 -8.28 -25.16 -5.28
N HIS A 115 -8.41 -26.08 -6.22
CA HIS A 115 -8.24 -27.51 -6.00
C HIS A 115 -7.38 -28.11 -7.10
N ILE A 116 -6.80 -29.27 -6.85
CA ILE A 116 -6.06 -30.02 -7.88
C ILE A 116 -7.08 -30.71 -8.76
N ALA A 117 -7.14 -30.32 -10.04
CA ALA A 117 -8.04 -30.91 -11.02
C ALA A 117 -7.46 -32.20 -11.66
N PHE A 118 -6.14 -32.29 -11.76
CA PHE A 118 -5.49 -33.43 -12.38
C PHE A 118 -4.04 -33.59 -11.89
N VAL A 119 -3.58 -34.82 -11.76
CA VAL A 119 -2.17 -35.14 -11.44
C VAL A 119 -1.65 -36.16 -12.43
N LYS A 120 -0.45 -35.95 -12.93
CA LYS A 120 0.27 -36.88 -13.80
C LYS A 120 1.75 -36.92 -13.45
N THR A 121 2.40 -38.04 -13.78
CA THR A 121 3.86 -38.14 -13.71
C THR A 121 4.44 -37.88 -15.09
N LEU A 122 5.49 -37.05 -15.13
CA LEU A 122 6.24 -36.74 -16.35
C LEU A 122 7.69 -37.21 -16.18
N GLU A 123 8.22 -37.77 -17.24
CA GLU A 123 9.64 -38.16 -17.32
C GLU A 123 10.54 -36.88 -17.32
N LYS A 124 11.82 -37.09 -17.12
CA LYS A 124 12.84 -36.03 -17.30
C LYS A 124 12.80 -35.43 -18.70
N GLY A 125 13.04 -34.13 -18.79
CA GLY A 125 13.15 -33.40 -20.08
C GLY A 125 11.81 -32.98 -20.71
N ARG A 126 10.68 -33.17 -20.00
CA ARG A 126 9.37 -32.72 -20.47
C ARG A 126 9.16 -31.24 -20.19
N LYS A 127 8.84 -30.48 -21.24
CA LYS A 127 8.51 -29.06 -21.16
C LYS A 127 7.03 -28.87 -20.82
N ILE A 128 6.74 -27.82 -20.01
CA ILE A 128 5.39 -27.54 -19.53
C ILE A 128 4.99 -26.13 -19.93
N SER A 129 3.73 -26.00 -20.38
CA SER A 129 3.06 -24.74 -20.71
C SER A 129 3.71 -23.95 -21.85
N TYR A 130 3.17 -22.75 -22.13
CA TYR A 130 3.64 -21.89 -23.21
C TYR A 130 5.09 -21.46 -23.02
N GLY A 131 5.86 -21.54 -24.12
CA GLY A 131 7.28 -21.23 -24.13
C GLY A 131 8.16 -22.33 -23.54
N GLY A 132 7.59 -23.34 -22.86
CA GLY A 132 8.35 -24.46 -22.29
C GLY A 132 9.45 -24.02 -21.31
N ILE A 133 9.24 -22.93 -20.60
CA ILE A 133 10.24 -22.34 -19.68
C ILE A 133 10.53 -23.19 -18.46
N TYR A 134 9.67 -24.17 -18.14
CA TYR A 134 9.95 -25.19 -17.17
C TYR A 134 10.16 -26.52 -17.87
N GLU A 135 11.27 -27.17 -17.58
CA GLU A 135 11.59 -28.51 -18.02
C GLU A 135 11.83 -29.41 -16.79
N THR A 136 11.26 -30.58 -16.79
CA THR A 136 11.40 -31.54 -15.67
C THR A 136 12.86 -32.00 -15.54
N PRO A 137 13.54 -31.72 -14.39
CA PRO A 137 14.94 -32.10 -14.18
C PRO A 137 15.11 -33.61 -13.91
N SER A 138 14.05 -34.27 -13.51
CA SER A 138 13.93 -35.70 -13.29
C SER A 138 12.47 -36.09 -13.48
N GLU A 139 12.11 -37.38 -13.26
CA GLU A 139 10.71 -37.76 -13.16
C GLU A 139 10.03 -36.96 -12.05
N LYS A 140 8.88 -36.30 -12.36
CA LYS A 140 8.13 -35.43 -11.46
C LYS A 140 6.62 -35.66 -11.55
N ARG A 141 5.95 -35.65 -10.40
CA ARG A 141 4.50 -35.49 -10.34
C ARG A 141 4.12 -34.05 -10.58
N ILE A 142 3.26 -33.84 -11.54
CA ILE A 142 2.78 -32.51 -11.95
C ILE A 142 1.28 -32.43 -11.68
N ALA A 143 0.88 -31.42 -10.93
CA ALA A 143 -0.52 -31.14 -10.63
C ALA A 143 -1.02 -29.98 -11.52
N THR A 144 -2.23 -30.13 -12.03
CA THR A 144 -2.95 -29.05 -12.72
C THR A 144 -3.93 -28.43 -11.74
N ILE A 145 -3.84 -27.12 -11.57
CA ILE A 145 -4.73 -26.31 -10.76
C ILE A 145 -5.50 -25.38 -11.72
N PRO A 146 -6.86 -25.34 -11.67
CA PRO A 146 -7.67 -24.56 -12.60
C PRO A 146 -7.69 -23.08 -12.20
N VAL A 147 -6.51 -22.43 -12.23
CA VAL A 147 -6.30 -21.01 -12.03
C VAL A 147 -5.07 -20.60 -12.84
N GLY A 148 -5.14 -19.45 -13.51
CA GLY A 148 -4.05 -18.98 -14.33
C GLY A 148 -4.09 -17.47 -14.58
N TYR A 149 -3.31 -17.00 -15.52
CA TYR A 149 -3.18 -15.57 -15.80
C TYR A 149 -4.49 -14.92 -16.28
N ALA A 150 -5.39 -15.68 -16.89
CA ALA A 150 -6.70 -15.20 -17.29
C ALA A 150 -7.61 -14.89 -16.07
N ASP A 151 -7.29 -15.47 -14.92
CA ASP A 151 -7.99 -15.23 -13.65
C ASP A 151 -7.29 -14.17 -12.80
N GLY A 152 -6.25 -13.50 -13.34
CA GLY A 152 -5.45 -12.52 -12.61
C GLY A 152 -4.23 -13.08 -11.88
N TYR A 153 -3.93 -14.39 -11.97
CA TYR A 153 -2.73 -14.97 -11.38
C TYR A 153 -1.49 -14.54 -12.16
N ALA A 154 -0.60 -13.79 -11.52
CA ALA A 154 0.49 -13.10 -12.22
C ALA A 154 1.48 -14.07 -12.90
N ARG A 155 1.71 -13.89 -14.20
CA ARG A 155 2.71 -14.69 -14.97
C ARG A 155 4.14 -14.54 -14.43
N GLY A 156 4.47 -13.42 -13.78
CA GLY A 156 5.76 -13.20 -13.15
C GLY A 156 6.09 -14.18 -12.02
N LEU A 157 5.10 -14.91 -11.53
CA LEU A 157 5.27 -16.00 -10.55
C LEU A 157 5.74 -17.32 -11.16
N SER A 158 5.85 -17.43 -12.50
CA SER A 158 6.36 -18.62 -13.18
C SER A 158 7.76 -18.98 -12.64
N ASN A 159 7.93 -20.25 -12.25
CA ASN A 159 9.14 -20.80 -11.62
C ASN A 159 9.58 -20.11 -10.29
N LYS A 160 8.76 -19.23 -9.72
CA LYS A 160 9.03 -18.51 -8.46
C LYS A 160 7.94 -18.73 -7.42
N GLY A 161 6.68 -18.76 -7.88
CA GLY A 161 5.54 -18.93 -7.00
C GLY A 161 5.42 -20.33 -6.42
N TYR A 162 4.71 -20.45 -5.31
CA TYR A 162 4.36 -21.70 -4.68
C TYR A 162 2.91 -21.69 -4.21
N VAL A 163 2.37 -22.84 -3.95
CA VAL A 163 1.04 -23.01 -3.38
C VAL A 163 1.14 -23.87 -2.11
N LEU A 164 0.27 -23.59 -1.15
CA LEU A 164 0.13 -24.40 0.04
C LEU A 164 -0.87 -25.52 -0.27
N THR A 165 -0.46 -26.76 -0.10
CA THR A 165 -1.36 -27.90 -0.19
C THR A 165 -1.68 -28.39 1.21
N VAL A 166 -2.96 -28.59 1.50
CA VAL A 166 -3.41 -29.24 2.73
C VAL A 166 -3.61 -30.71 2.44
N SER A 167 -2.92 -31.57 3.15
CA SER A 167 -3.25 -32.98 3.19
C SER A 167 -4.38 -33.17 4.20
N TYR A 168 -5.55 -33.61 3.73
CA TYR A 168 -6.53 -34.20 4.61
C TYR A 168 -6.14 -35.69 4.76
N THR A 169 -5.66 -36.05 5.93
CA THR A 169 -5.64 -37.44 6.38
C THR A 169 -6.96 -37.76 7.08
#